data_de8250fe49df55fe8f2093d8f32b59b1
#
_entry.id   de8250fe49df55fe8f2093d8f32b59b1
#
_cell.length_a   1.000
_cell.length_b   1.000
_cell.length_c   1.000
_cell.angle_alpha   90.00
_cell.angle_beta   90.00
_cell.angle_gamma   90.00
#
_symmetry.space_group_name_H-M   'P 1'
#
loop_
_entity.id
_entity.type
_entity.pdbx_description
1 polymer ?
#
loop_
_entity_poly.entity_id
_entity_poly.type
_entity_poly.pdbx_seq_one_letter_code
_entity_poly.pdbx_strand_id
1 'polypeptide(L)'
;VKEYARDYLQKKWNIEKKVCELEDLIPIAIGQIKLENKLSKISKQLLICDTDLLETKVYSETYYDGYCDPLLEKYALKNTYDLYILTNIDIPWEKDDLRDRPNERKKMFDAFKETLIKYHRPYIEVSGSLSKRLDTATKAINSLFNK
;
A
#
# COMPACT_ATOMS: atom_id res chain seq x y z
N VAL A 1 10.84 3.96 -0.54
CA VAL A 1 10.73 2.51 -0.33
C VAL A 1 9.83 1.96 -1.41
N LYS A 2 10.30 1.02 -2.19
CA LYS A 2 9.49 0.37 -3.23
C LYS A 2 8.60 -0.73 -2.64
N GLU A 3 7.55 -1.07 -3.35
CA GLU A 3 6.66 -2.18 -3.04
C GLU A 3 7.43 -3.52 -3.00
N TYR A 4 7.49 -4.14 -1.82
CA TYR A 4 8.16 -5.44 -1.65
C TYR A 4 7.32 -6.58 -2.26
N ALA A 5 5.99 -6.50 -2.15
CA ALA A 5 5.07 -7.51 -2.66
C ALA A 5 5.28 -7.79 -4.14
N ARG A 6 5.47 -6.76 -4.96
CA ARG A 6 5.67 -6.90 -6.40
C ARG A 6 6.91 -7.75 -6.74
N ASP A 7 8.05 -7.48 -6.11
CA ASP A 7 9.27 -8.26 -6.35
C ASP A 7 9.13 -9.71 -5.83
N TYR A 8 8.46 -9.90 -4.70
CA TYR A 8 8.22 -11.21 -4.10
C TYR A 8 7.29 -12.06 -4.97
N LEU A 9 6.14 -11.51 -5.35
CA LEU A 9 5.13 -12.20 -6.14
C LEU A 9 5.57 -12.44 -7.59
N GLN A 10 6.36 -11.54 -8.18
CA GLN A 10 6.91 -11.76 -9.51
C GLN A 10 7.87 -12.95 -9.53
N LYS A 11 8.67 -13.14 -8.49
CA LYS A 11 9.53 -14.33 -8.35
C LYS A 11 8.69 -15.60 -8.22
N LYS A 12 7.64 -15.58 -7.38
CA LYS A 12 6.71 -16.70 -7.23
C LYS A 12 6.04 -17.03 -8.57
N TRP A 13 5.53 -16.03 -9.28
CA TRP A 13 4.92 -16.21 -10.60
C TRP A 13 5.89 -16.80 -11.62
N ASN A 14 7.13 -16.35 -11.65
CA ASN A 14 8.12 -16.85 -12.59
C ASN A 14 8.42 -18.33 -12.38
N ILE A 15 8.43 -18.80 -11.15
CA ILE A 15 8.78 -20.19 -10.75
C ILE A 15 7.54 -21.08 -10.74
N GLU A 16 6.44 -20.65 -10.10
CA GLU A 16 5.30 -21.50 -9.78
C GLU A 16 4.06 -21.19 -10.62
N LYS A 17 4.04 -20.06 -11.34
CA LYS A 17 2.86 -19.54 -12.06
C LYS A 17 1.63 -19.33 -11.14
N LYS A 18 1.87 -19.04 -9.87
CA LYS A 18 0.84 -18.76 -8.88
C LYS A 18 0.78 -17.28 -8.55
N VAL A 19 -0.43 -16.79 -8.29
CA VAL A 19 -0.71 -15.46 -7.72
C VAL A 19 -0.47 -15.46 -6.20
N CYS A 20 -0.75 -14.34 -5.55
CA CYS A 20 -0.67 -14.22 -4.10
C CYS A 20 -1.62 -15.18 -3.40
N GLU A 21 -1.09 -15.94 -2.44
CA GLU A 21 -1.83 -16.83 -1.54
C GLU A 21 -1.76 -16.28 -0.10
N LEU A 22 -2.63 -16.78 0.80
CA LEU A 22 -2.71 -16.27 2.17
C LEU A 22 -1.37 -16.36 2.93
N GLU A 23 -0.63 -17.43 2.73
CA GLU A 23 0.69 -17.68 3.33
C GLU A 23 1.78 -16.72 2.86
N ASP A 24 1.59 -15.99 1.76
CA ASP A 24 2.54 -15.01 1.26
C ASP A 24 2.49 -13.69 2.05
N LEU A 25 1.37 -13.38 2.68
CA LEU A 25 1.12 -12.07 3.28
C LEU A 25 2.08 -11.75 4.43
N ILE A 26 2.39 -12.71 5.30
CA ILE A 26 3.35 -12.50 6.39
C ILE A 26 4.78 -12.32 5.86
N PRO A 27 5.31 -13.16 4.96
CA PRO A 27 6.60 -12.91 4.32
C PRO A 27 6.69 -11.54 3.62
N ILE A 28 5.63 -11.12 2.92
CA ILE A 28 5.54 -9.81 2.27
C ILE A 28 5.62 -8.68 3.32
N ALA A 29 4.81 -8.74 4.38
CA ALA A 29 4.80 -7.75 5.44
C ALA A 29 6.17 -7.64 6.14
N ILE A 30 6.82 -8.76 6.43
CA ILE A 30 8.17 -8.79 7.00
C ILE A 30 9.19 -8.14 6.04
N GLY A 31 9.10 -8.44 4.76
CA GLY A 31 9.98 -7.87 3.74
C GLY A 31 9.82 -6.36 3.62
N GLN A 32 8.59 -5.87 3.56
CA GLN A 32 8.25 -4.46 3.48
C GLN A 32 8.82 -3.69 4.70
N ILE A 33 8.53 -4.13 5.93
CA ILE A 33 8.98 -3.43 7.13
C ILE A 33 10.51 -3.47 7.30
N LYS A 34 11.18 -4.55 6.89
CA LYS A 34 12.66 -4.60 6.88
C LYS A 34 13.24 -3.57 5.92
N LEU A 35 12.64 -3.41 4.75
CA LEU A 35 13.07 -2.44 3.74
C LEU A 35 12.86 -1.00 4.24
N GLU A 36 11.70 -0.72 4.82
CA GLU A 36 11.40 0.58 5.44
C GLU A 36 12.39 0.92 6.56
N ASN A 37 12.60 0.00 7.51
CA ASN A 37 13.53 0.18 8.62
C ASN A 37 14.99 0.37 8.15
N LYS A 38 15.38 -0.24 7.04
CA LYS A 38 16.70 -0.02 6.44
C LYS A 38 16.81 1.37 5.88
N LEU A 39 15.82 1.82 5.10
CA LEU A 39 15.86 3.10 4.40
C LEU A 39 15.60 4.29 5.34
N SER A 40 14.80 4.11 6.40
CA SER A 40 14.58 5.16 7.40
C SER A 40 15.87 5.59 8.11
N LYS A 41 16.83 4.68 8.28
CA LYS A 41 18.14 4.99 8.91
C LYS A 41 19.01 5.92 8.08
N ILE A 42 18.80 5.99 6.78
CA ILE A 42 19.58 6.81 5.85
C ILE A 42 18.78 7.96 5.24
N SER A 43 17.47 7.97 5.46
CA SER A 43 16.60 9.07 5.06
C SER A 43 16.88 10.31 5.90
N LYS A 44 16.97 11.50 5.24
CA LYS A 44 17.29 12.75 5.94
C LYS A 44 16.05 13.49 6.42
N GLN A 45 15.05 13.66 5.56
CA GLN A 45 13.87 14.48 5.84
C GLN A 45 12.56 13.82 5.47
N LEU A 46 12.54 12.98 4.42
CA LEU A 46 11.34 12.39 3.87
C LEU A 46 11.59 10.94 3.48
N LEU A 47 10.68 10.06 3.86
CA LEU A 47 10.63 8.68 3.40
C LEU A 47 9.27 8.46 2.74
N ILE A 48 9.26 8.14 1.46
CA ILE A 48 8.05 7.77 0.72
C ILE A 48 8.05 6.25 0.58
N CYS A 49 6.97 5.62 1.05
CA CYS A 49 6.76 4.18 0.96
C CYS A 49 5.67 3.89 -0.09
N ASP A 50 5.98 3.02 -1.04
CA ASP A 50 5.01 2.43 -1.94
C ASP A 50 4.50 1.16 -1.27
N THR A 51 3.25 1.23 -0.83
CA THR A 51 2.60 0.25 0.06
C THR A 51 3.13 0.22 1.50
N ASP A 52 2.34 -0.40 2.38
CA ASP A 52 2.67 -0.59 3.79
C ASP A 52 1.95 -1.82 4.39
N LEU A 53 2.09 -2.01 5.71
CA LEU A 53 1.41 -3.11 6.40
C LEU A 53 -0.10 -2.94 6.47
N LEU A 54 -0.60 -1.69 6.53
CA LEU A 54 -2.04 -1.43 6.56
C LEU A 54 -2.69 -1.82 5.22
N GLU A 55 -2.01 -1.55 4.12
CA GLU A 55 -2.42 -2.00 2.80
C GLU A 55 -2.44 -3.52 2.71
N THR A 56 -1.39 -4.20 3.19
CA THR A 56 -1.33 -5.68 3.23
C THR A 56 -2.49 -6.25 4.05
N LYS A 57 -2.87 -5.60 5.18
CA LYS A 57 -4.05 -5.96 5.97
C LYS A 57 -5.34 -5.83 5.17
N VAL A 58 -5.53 -4.71 4.46
CA VAL A 58 -6.73 -4.49 3.63
C VAL A 58 -6.81 -5.52 2.51
N TYR A 59 -5.70 -5.86 1.86
CA TYR A 59 -5.67 -6.96 0.90
C TYR A 59 -6.08 -8.27 1.55
N SER A 60 -5.53 -8.61 2.72
CA SER A 60 -5.91 -9.84 3.45
C SER A 60 -7.41 -9.91 3.67
N GLU A 61 -8.00 -8.88 4.27
CA GLU A 61 -9.42 -8.85 4.58
C GLU A 61 -10.31 -8.89 3.32
N THR A 62 -9.89 -8.23 2.24
CA THR A 62 -10.70 -8.15 1.01
C THR A 62 -10.65 -9.45 0.19
N TYR A 63 -9.50 -10.13 0.19
CA TYR A 63 -9.28 -11.33 -0.63
C TYR A 63 -9.63 -12.63 0.10
N TYR A 64 -9.63 -12.63 1.45
CA TYR A 64 -9.82 -13.81 2.28
C TYR A 64 -10.96 -13.63 3.29
N ASP A 65 -12.13 -13.21 2.80
CA ASP A 65 -13.41 -13.17 3.53
C ASP A 65 -13.33 -12.48 4.91
N GLY A 66 -12.61 -11.37 4.99
CA GLY A 66 -12.43 -10.60 6.23
C GLY A 66 -11.32 -11.11 7.14
N TYR A 67 -10.59 -12.15 6.75
CA TYR A 67 -9.50 -12.67 7.57
C TYR A 67 -8.24 -11.80 7.47
N CYS A 68 -7.64 -11.56 8.61
CA CYS A 68 -6.28 -11.02 8.72
C CYS A 68 -5.54 -11.76 9.83
N ASP A 69 -4.29 -12.15 9.55
CA ASP A 69 -3.43 -12.73 10.58
C ASP A 69 -3.27 -11.76 11.75
N PRO A 70 -3.47 -12.20 13.02
CA PRO A 70 -3.38 -11.31 14.19
C PRO A 70 -2.04 -10.59 14.34
N LEU A 71 -0.95 -11.20 13.88
CA LEU A 71 0.37 -10.58 13.90
C LEU A 71 0.46 -9.44 12.87
N LEU A 72 -0.04 -9.69 11.65
CA LEU A 72 -0.13 -8.65 10.61
C LEU A 72 -1.00 -7.49 11.08
N GLU A 73 -2.20 -7.78 11.59
CA GLU A 73 -3.12 -6.75 12.09
C GLU A 73 -2.47 -5.90 13.18
N LYS A 74 -1.88 -6.53 14.19
CA LYS A 74 -1.19 -5.84 15.30
C LYS A 74 -0.15 -4.84 14.79
N TYR A 75 0.70 -5.25 13.85
CA TYR A 75 1.77 -4.38 13.35
C TYR A 75 1.28 -3.37 12.32
N ALA A 76 0.29 -3.70 11.50
CA ALA A 76 -0.36 -2.77 10.59
C ALA A 76 -1.02 -1.60 11.34
N LEU A 77 -1.64 -1.88 12.47
CA LEU A 77 -2.28 -0.82 13.30
C LEU A 77 -1.27 -0.02 14.11
N LYS A 78 -0.15 -0.63 14.51
CA LYS A 78 0.91 0.03 15.26
C LYS A 78 1.75 0.96 14.39
N ASN A 79 1.99 0.58 13.13
CA ASN A 79 2.78 1.39 12.19
C ASN A 79 1.97 2.59 11.73
N THR A 80 2.57 3.78 11.76
CA THR A 80 1.90 5.03 11.42
C THR A 80 2.79 5.89 10.53
N TYR A 81 2.14 6.66 9.65
CA TYR A 81 2.77 7.62 8.75
C TYR A 81 2.17 9.00 8.96
N ASP A 82 2.94 10.04 8.68
CA ASP A 82 2.48 11.44 8.80
C ASP A 82 1.40 11.77 7.76
N LEU A 83 1.39 11.06 6.63
CA LEU A 83 0.42 11.24 5.56
C LEU A 83 0.32 9.98 4.70
N TYR A 84 -0.90 9.57 4.40
CA TYR A 84 -1.22 8.60 3.36
C TYR A 84 -1.65 9.32 2.09
N ILE A 85 -1.16 8.88 0.95
CA ILE A 85 -1.56 9.38 -0.36
C ILE A 85 -2.36 8.28 -1.06
N LEU A 86 -3.68 8.40 -1.04
CA LEU A 86 -4.59 7.44 -1.68
C LEU A 86 -4.75 7.81 -3.15
N THR A 87 -4.28 6.94 -4.03
CA THR A 87 -4.37 7.14 -5.48
C THR A 87 -5.73 6.72 -6.00
N ASN A 88 -6.44 7.64 -6.66
CA ASN A 88 -7.75 7.34 -7.26
C ASN A 88 -7.61 6.40 -8.47
N ILE A 89 -8.69 5.67 -8.76
CA ILE A 89 -8.78 4.65 -9.82
C ILE A 89 -9.21 5.20 -11.18
N ASP A 90 -9.09 6.49 -11.38
CA ASP A 90 -9.45 7.22 -12.62
C ASP A 90 -8.41 7.05 -13.77
N ILE A 91 -7.35 6.26 -13.54
CA ILE A 91 -6.41 5.83 -14.58
C ILE A 91 -6.90 4.51 -15.19
N PRO A 92 -6.80 4.32 -16.53
CA PRO A 92 -7.11 3.05 -17.16
C PRO A 92 -6.37 1.88 -16.51
N TRP A 93 -7.05 0.74 -16.42
CA TRP A 93 -6.44 -0.48 -15.90
C TRP A 93 -5.54 -1.10 -16.99
N GLU A 94 -4.35 -1.50 -16.59
CA GLU A 94 -3.40 -2.21 -17.46
C GLU A 94 -3.16 -3.60 -16.89
N LYS A 95 -3.27 -4.63 -17.75
CA LYS A 95 -3.03 -6.02 -17.38
C LYS A 95 -1.53 -6.27 -17.19
N ASP A 96 -1.19 -6.96 -16.11
CA ASP A 96 0.13 -7.55 -15.91
C ASP A 96 -0.01 -8.94 -15.24
N ASP A 97 1.11 -9.60 -14.96
CA ASP A 97 1.12 -10.96 -14.39
C ASP A 97 0.49 -11.06 -13.01
N LEU A 98 0.41 -9.97 -12.26
CA LEU A 98 0.00 -9.93 -10.86
C LEU A 98 -1.36 -9.28 -10.64
N ARG A 99 -1.89 -8.58 -11.64
CA ARG A 99 -3.19 -7.90 -11.57
C ARG A 99 -4.31 -8.82 -12.03
N ASP A 100 -4.97 -9.45 -11.09
CA ASP A 100 -5.96 -10.51 -11.33
C ASP A 100 -7.43 -10.07 -11.23
N ARG A 101 -7.72 -8.86 -10.65
CA ARG A 101 -9.09 -8.41 -10.35
C ARG A 101 -9.45 -7.05 -10.96
N PRO A 102 -9.55 -6.95 -12.29
CA PRO A 102 -9.80 -5.66 -12.98
C PRO A 102 -11.13 -5.01 -12.59
N ASN A 103 -12.15 -5.81 -12.25
CA ASN A 103 -13.50 -5.35 -11.94
C ASN A 103 -13.70 -5.00 -10.45
N GLU A 104 -12.73 -5.28 -9.59
CA GLU A 104 -12.82 -5.03 -8.14
C GLU A 104 -12.08 -3.76 -7.69
N ARG A 105 -11.57 -2.94 -8.62
CA ARG A 105 -10.80 -1.73 -8.32
C ARG A 105 -11.55 -0.78 -7.40
N LYS A 106 -12.85 -0.57 -7.64
CA LYS A 106 -13.66 0.30 -6.80
C LYS A 106 -13.81 -0.28 -5.39
N LYS A 107 -14.08 -1.58 -5.26
CA LYS A 107 -14.16 -2.27 -3.97
C LYS A 107 -12.87 -2.12 -3.16
N MET A 108 -11.72 -2.30 -3.82
CA MET A 108 -10.42 -2.12 -3.18
C MET A 108 -10.17 -0.68 -2.75
N PHE A 109 -10.45 0.29 -3.64
CA PHE A 109 -10.31 1.72 -3.31
C PHE A 109 -11.17 2.11 -2.11
N ASP A 110 -12.43 1.70 -2.10
CA ASP A 110 -13.36 1.96 -1.00
C ASP A 110 -12.84 1.32 0.31
N ALA A 111 -12.36 0.07 0.27
CA ALA A 111 -11.79 -0.63 1.43
C ALA A 111 -10.56 0.08 2.01
N PHE A 112 -9.64 0.57 1.16
CA PHE A 112 -8.51 1.39 1.62
C PHE A 112 -8.99 2.68 2.27
N LYS A 113 -9.89 3.41 1.63
CA LYS A 113 -10.42 4.67 2.14
C LYS A 113 -11.13 4.49 3.49
N GLU A 114 -12.02 3.49 3.59
CA GLU A 114 -12.74 3.16 4.82
C GLU A 114 -11.77 2.78 5.95
N THR A 115 -10.72 2.05 5.64
CA THR A 115 -9.67 1.69 6.61
C THR A 115 -8.93 2.91 7.12
N LEU A 116 -8.52 3.83 6.24
CA LEU A 116 -7.87 5.07 6.64
C LEU A 116 -8.78 5.91 7.56
N ILE A 117 -10.07 6.02 7.23
CA ILE A 117 -11.06 6.72 8.05
C ILE A 117 -11.26 6.02 9.40
N LYS A 118 -11.49 4.70 9.40
CA LYS A 118 -11.72 3.87 10.59
C LYS A 118 -10.60 4.01 11.63
N TYR A 119 -9.36 4.06 11.17
CA TYR A 119 -8.19 4.15 12.05
C TYR A 119 -7.63 5.57 12.18
N HIS A 120 -8.40 6.58 11.75
CA HIS A 120 -8.04 8.01 11.86
C HIS A 120 -6.67 8.33 11.28
N ARG A 121 -6.34 7.71 10.14
CA ARG A 121 -5.08 7.96 9.45
C ARG A 121 -5.16 9.25 8.63
N PRO A 122 -4.19 10.18 8.76
CA PRO A 122 -4.17 11.38 7.93
C PRO A 122 -3.96 10.99 6.46
N TYR A 123 -4.88 11.39 5.59
CA TYR A 123 -4.77 11.04 4.17
C TYR A 123 -5.27 12.14 3.24
N ILE A 124 -4.78 12.10 2.01
CA ILE A 124 -5.32 12.85 0.88
C ILE A 124 -5.63 11.90 -0.28
N GLU A 125 -6.57 12.28 -1.11
CA GLU A 125 -6.82 11.61 -2.39
C GLU A 125 -6.14 12.39 -3.52
N VAL A 126 -5.49 11.66 -4.44
CA VAL A 126 -4.91 12.24 -5.66
C VAL A 126 -5.56 11.63 -6.89
N SER A 127 -5.96 12.52 -7.84
CA SER A 127 -6.69 12.13 -9.05
C SER A 127 -6.28 12.98 -10.26
N GLY A 128 -6.72 12.58 -11.45
CA GLY A 128 -6.47 13.28 -12.71
C GLY A 128 -5.12 12.93 -13.32
N SER A 129 -4.55 13.85 -14.10
CA SER A 129 -3.27 13.65 -14.78
C SER A 129 -2.11 13.48 -13.79
N LEU A 130 -1.02 12.87 -14.24
CA LEU A 130 0.20 12.69 -13.43
C LEU A 130 0.67 14.01 -12.82
N SER A 131 0.69 15.09 -13.62
CA SER A 131 1.08 16.42 -13.14
C SER A 131 0.18 16.91 -12.00
N LYS A 132 -1.13 16.75 -12.13
CA LYS A 132 -2.09 17.15 -11.09
C LYS A 132 -1.91 16.33 -9.81
N ARG A 133 -1.70 15.01 -9.93
CA ARG A 133 -1.43 14.11 -8.80
C ARG A 133 -0.16 14.51 -8.07
N LEU A 134 0.93 14.76 -8.80
CA LEU A 134 2.20 15.19 -8.25
C LEU A 134 2.10 16.56 -7.54
N ASP A 135 1.42 17.54 -8.17
CA ASP A 135 1.20 18.86 -7.56
C ASP A 135 0.42 18.75 -6.24
N THR A 136 -0.68 17.99 -6.23
CA THR A 136 -1.49 17.77 -5.04
C THR A 136 -0.69 17.08 -3.92
N ALA A 137 0.04 16.02 -4.25
CA ALA A 137 0.87 15.29 -3.29
C ALA A 137 1.99 16.17 -2.74
N THR A 138 2.70 16.90 -3.61
CA THR A 138 3.80 17.78 -3.21
C THR A 138 3.32 18.90 -2.28
N LYS A 139 2.19 19.53 -2.55
CA LYS A 139 1.60 20.56 -1.69
C LYS A 139 1.28 20.01 -0.30
N ALA A 140 0.68 18.82 -0.24
CA ALA A 140 0.34 18.18 1.04
C ALA A 140 1.60 17.80 1.83
N ILE A 141 2.60 17.22 1.18
CA ILE A 141 3.89 16.89 1.82
C ILE A 141 4.56 18.17 2.35
N ASN A 142 4.65 19.23 1.55
CA ASN A 142 5.27 20.48 1.97
C ASN A 142 4.55 21.10 3.19
N SER A 143 3.25 20.91 3.30
CA SER A 143 2.50 21.41 4.47
C SER A 143 2.88 20.73 5.79
N LEU A 144 3.47 19.53 5.74
CA LEU A 144 3.98 18.84 6.94
C LEU A 144 5.23 19.51 7.52
N PHE A 145 6.03 20.15 6.66
CA PHE A 145 7.28 20.82 7.07
C PHE A 145 7.07 22.28 7.50
N ASN A 146 5.88 22.83 7.28
CA ASN A 146 5.55 24.22 7.61
C ASN A 146 4.72 24.35 8.91
N LYS A 147 4.70 23.29 9.72
CA LYS A 147 3.98 23.27 11.01
C LYS A 147 4.90 23.64 12.16
#